data_304a45ebda79835735bc8ee189d7b39a
#
_entry.id   304a45ebda79835735bc8ee189d7b39a
#
_cell.length_a   1.000
_cell.length_b   1.000
_cell.length_c   1.000
_cell.angle_alpha   90.00
_cell.angle_beta   90.00
_cell.angle_gamma   90.00
#
_symmetry.space_group_name_H-M   'P 1'
#
loop_
_entity.id
_entity.type
_entity.pdbx_description
1 polymer ?
#
loop_
_entity_poly.entity_id
_entity_poly.type
_entity_poly.pdbx_seq_one_letter_code
_entity_poly.pdbx_strand_id
1 'polypeptide(L)'
;MAGIGFELKKLFNRRGLFASFRAYGYAGVVCTGPMLLGIVLLLGVMYLCDKTGGSRHSRELLVCMITYTLLFSLTVTSFLSMVVTRFIADMLYEEKYDMVLPSFWGSTGIMLVAGGILYGIFLIFSGAGLLDGLLCLWLFGELTVTWNAMSYLTAIKDYRGIMLSFTAAIVITFISGWVLLMLGIPHVEALLIAVAVGYGVMLLWDVILLYQYFPQGEKGAFLFLRWVDQFLPLAFTGLFINIGLFAHLVIMWVGPLQVQVQGLFVGAPYHDVPALVAFLTILVTTVNFVVSVEMNFYPKYKNYYSLFNDKGAVGDITQAGEEMLKVLNVELKYTALKQLLATALAISLGGLLLEYVPLGFNDLMEGYFRTLCVGYGIYAVANTILLLLLYFTDYKGALAASGCFAGGTVLFTVISLFFPRVYYGFGFLTGSAVFFLIAAFRLDYYTKRLPYYILSVQPVVAREKRGKFSRLGFFLSKKLERSQNSEKI
;
A
#
# COMPACT_ATOMS: atom_id res chain seq x y z
N MET A 1 11.14 6.59 17.74
CA MET A 1 11.26 6.09 16.37
C MET A 1 12.66 5.48 16.16
N ALA A 2 12.90 4.28 16.65
CA ALA A 2 14.23 3.65 16.58
C ALA A 2 14.22 2.27 15.87
N GLY A 3 13.23 2.01 15.02
CA GLY A 3 13.05 0.71 14.38
C GLY A 3 14.10 0.35 13.32
N ILE A 4 13.69 0.23 12.04
CA ILE A 4 14.57 -0.19 10.94
C ILE A 4 15.79 0.70 10.77
N GLY A 5 15.68 2.02 10.93
CA GLY A 5 16.80 2.95 10.77
C GLY A 5 17.97 2.63 11.69
N PHE A 6 17.72 2.18 12.92
CA PHE A 6 18.78 1.79 13.85
C PHE A 6 19.44 0.45 13.46
N GLU A 7 18.62 -0.54 13.10
CA GLU A 7 19.12 -1.85 12.61
C GLU A 7 19.89 -1.68 11.28
N LEU A 8 19.34 -0.92 10.34
CA LEU A 8 20.01 -0.59 9.08
C LEU A 8 21.32 0.16 9.32
N LYS A 9 21.31 1.18 10.20
CA LYS A 9 22.53 1.92 10.56
C LYS A 9 23.61 0.99 11.13
N LYS A 10 23.23 0.04 11.97
CA LYS A 10 24.16 -0.97 12.52
C LYS A 10 24.72 -1.90 11.45
N LEU A 11 23.89 -2.27 10.45
CA LEU A 11 24.32 -3.12 9.33
C LEU A 11 25.19 -2.34 8.33
N PHE A 12 24.87 -1.11 8.00
CA PHE A 12 25.63 -0.26 7.08
C PHE A 12 26.93 0.28 7.69
N ASN A 13 27.04 0.42 9.01
CA ASN A 13 28.28 0.81 9.67
C ASN A 13 29.37 -0.28 9.65
N ARG A 14 29.04 -1.51 9.26
CA ARG A 14 30.04 -2.56 9.04
C ARG A 14 30.75 -2.30 7.70
N ARG A 15 32.08 -2.18 7.72
CA ARG A 15 32.88 -1.94 6.51
C ARG A 15 32.95 -3.19 5.64
N GLY A 16 32.82 -3.03 4.33
CA GLY A 16 32.99 -4.05 3.30
C GLY A 16 31.80 -4.21 2.35
N LEU A 17 32.06 -4.63 1.11
CA LEU A 17 31.05 -4.83 0.06
C LEU A 17 29.98 -5.84 0.48
N PHE A 18 30.36 -6.96 1.11
CA PHE A 18 29.42 -7.96 1.61
C PHE A 18 28.50 -7.42 2.71
N ALA A 19 28.97 -6.50 3.55
CA ALA A 19 28.14 -5.88 4.57
C ALA A 19 27.05 -4.99 3.95
N SER A 20 27.41 -4.22 2.93
CA SER A 20 26.45 -3.40 2.19
C SER A 20 25.42 -4.26 1.45
N PHE A 21 25.88 -5.33 0.77
CA PHE A 21 24.99 -6.26 0.09
C PHE A 21 23.98 -6.92 1.06
N ARG A 22 24.46 -7.35 2.24
CA ARG A 22 23.62 -7.92 3.29
C ARG A 22 22.60 -6.89 3.84
N ALA A 23 23.02 -5.63 3.99
CA ALA A 23 22.16 -4.56 4.48
C ALA A 23 21.06 -4.22 3.46
N TYR A 24 21.39 -4.11 2.18
CA TYR A 24 20.40 -3.94 1.10
C TYR A 24 19.49 -5.15 0.94
N GLY A 25 20.03 -6.37 1.04
CA GLY A 25 19.24 -7.61 1.02
C GLY A 25 18.23 -7.67 2.17
N TYR A 26 18.68 -7.32 3.40
CA TYR A 26 17.78 -7.24 4.56
C TYR A 26 16.68 -6.17 4.38
N ALA A 27 17.06 -4.96 3.94
CA ALA A 27 16.10 -3.91 3.64
C ALA A 27 15.11 -4.36 2.54
N GLY A 28 15.62 -5.05 1.51
CA GLY A 28 14.81 -5.63 0.43
C GLY A 28 13.75 -6.58 0.98
N VAL A 29 14.18 -7.61 1.68
CA VAL A 29 13.26 -8.63 2.24
C VAL A 29 12.23 -8.01 3.17
N VAL A 30 12.64 -7.06 4.01
CA VAL A 30 11.75 -6.43 4.99
C VAL A 30 10.75 -5.46 4.35
N CYS A 31 11.19 -4.66 3.37
CA CYS A 31 10.33 -3.62 2.78
C CYS A 31 9.44 -4.14 1.65
N THR A 32 9.90 -5.17 0.93
CA THR A 32 9.20 -5.68 -0.26
C THR A 32 8.70 -7.12 -0.08
N GLY A 33 9.07 -7.75 1.04
CA GLY A 33 8.68 -9.13 1.36
C GLY A 33 7.18 -9.38 1.21
N PRO A 34 6.31 -8.63 1.87
CA PRO A 34 4.87 -8.83 1.77
C PRO A 34 4.34 -8.77 0.33
N MET A 35 4.87 -7.86 -0.48
CA MET A 35 4.49 -7.74 -1.89
C MET A 35 4.91 -8.96 -2.71
N LEU A 36 6.18 -9.38 -2.57
CA LEU A 36 6.70 -10.57 -3.25
C LEU A 36 5.95 -11.82 -2.81
N LEU A 37 5.71 -11.96 -1.52
CA LEU A 37 5.01 -13.10 -0.95
C LEU A 37 3.55 -13.17 -1.43
N GLY A 38 2.86 -12.03 -1.60
CA GLY A 38 1.51 -11.98 -2.19
C GLY A 38 1.49 -12.49 -3.64
N ILE A 39 2.50 -12.13 -4.44
CA ILE A 39 2.63 -12.65 -5.81
C ILE A 39 2.93 -14.16 -5.81
N VAL A 40 3.85 -14.61 -4.93
CA VAL A 40 4.17 -16.04 -4.77
C VAL A 40 2.92 -16.82 -4.36
N LEU A 41 2.10 -16.28 -3.46
CA LEU A 41 0.83 -16.91 -3.05
C LEU A 41 -0.10 -17.07 -4.25
N LEU A 42 -0.34 -16.00 -5.01
CA LEU A 42 -1.24 -16.04 -6.17
C LEU A 42 -0.75 -17.02 -7.23
N LEU A 43 0.51 -16.93 -7.63
CA LEU A 43 1.10 -17.83 -8.64
C LEU A 43 1.14 -19.28 -8.16
N GLY A 44 1.42 -19.50 -6.88
CA GLY A 44 1.47 -20.82 -6.29
C GLY A 44 0.10 -21.47 -6.19
N VAL A 45 -0.95 -20.72 -5.86
CA VAL A 45 -2.34 -21.22 -5.87
C VAL A 45 -2.77 -21.59 -7.29
N MET A 46 -2.41 -20.77 -8.29
CA MET A 46 -2.61 -21.13 -9.73
C MET A 46 -1.90 -22.43 -10.11
N TYR A 47 -0.63 -22.55 -9.75
CA TYR A 47 0.17 -23.74 -10.00
C TYR A 47 -0.43 -24.98 -9.32
N LEU A 48 -0.90 -24.85 -8.09
CA LEU A 48 -1.54 -25.94 -7.36
C LEU A 48 -2.83 -26.38 -8.05
N CYS A 49 -3.66 -25.43 -8.52
CA CYS A 49 -4.86 -25.70 -9.29
C CYS A 49 -4.55 -26.52 -10.56
N ASP A 50 -3.54 -26.09 -11.33
CA ASP A 50 -3.14 -26.77 -12.58
C ASP A 50 -2.56 -28.18 -12.32
N LYS A 51 -1.74 -28.36 -11.28
CA LYS A 51 -1.12 -29.65 -10.94
C LYS A 51 -2.09 -30.69 -10.43
N THR A 52 -3.19 -30.27 -9.82
CA THR A 52 -4.23 -31.18 -9.31
C THR A 52 -5.35 -31.46 -10.29
N GLY A 53 -5.20 -31.01 -11.55
CA GLY A 53 -6.17 -31.28 -12.63
C GLY A 53 -7.34 -30.31 -12.65
N GLY A 54 -7.20 -29.13 -12.03
CA GLY A 54 -8.20 -28.07 -12.13
C GLY A 54 -8.41 -27.59 -13.56
N SER A 55 -9.66 -27.26 -13.89
CA SER A 55 -9.98 -26.73 -15.24
C SER A 55 -9.40 -25.31 -15.41
N ARG A 56 -9.18 -24.93 -16.66
CA ARG A 56 -8.77 -23.55 -16.98
C ARG A 56 -9.78 -22.53 -16.44
N HIS A 57 -11.07 -22.81 -16.55
CA HIS A 57 -12.14 -21.97 -16.01
C HIS A 57 -12.04 -21.81 -14.49
N SER A 58 -11.82 -22.91 -13.74
CA SER A 58 -11.65 -22.87 -12.29
C SER A 58 -10.47 -22.01 -11.87
N ARG A 59 -9.34 -22.11 -12.59
CA ARG A 59 -8.16 -21.28 -12.34
C ARG A 59 -8.43 -19.79 -12.60
N GLU A 60 -9.04 -19.45 -13.73
CA GLU A 60 -9.35 -18.07 -14.09
C GLU A 60 -10.35 -17.46 -13.11
N LEU A 61 -11.37 -18.21 -12.69
CA LEU A 61 -12.36 -17.78 -11.71
C LEU A 61 -11.72 -17.52 -10.34
N LEU A 62 -10.88 -18.45 -9.86
CA LEU A 62 -10.15 -18.31 -8.62
C LEU A 62 -9.28 -17.05 -8.59
N VAL A 63 -8.51 -16.81 -9.67
CA VAL A 63 -7.66 -15.60 -9.79
C VAL A 63 -8.51 -14.34 -9.78
N CYS A 64 -9.62 -14.30 -10.51
CA CYS A 64 -10.53 -13.17 -10.50
C CYS A 64 -11.09 -12.92 -9.09
N MET A 65 -11.62 -13.94 -8.42
CA MET A 65 -12.18 -13.81 -7.06
C MET A 65 -11.15 -13.27 -6.07
N ILE A 66 -9.94 -13.83 -6.04
CA ILE A 66 -8.86 -13.35 -5.16
C ILE A 66 -8.47 -11.91 -5.51
N THR A 67 -8.30 -11.59 -6.80
CA THR A 67 -7.86 -10.26 -7.24
C THR A 67 -8.91 -9.19 -6.90
N TYR A 68 -10.19 -9.45 -7.16
CA TYR A 68 -11.26 -8.53 -6.82
C TYR A 68 -11.33 -8.29 -5.30
N THR A 69 -11.25 -9.36 -4.51
CA THR A 69 -11.25 -9.28 -3.04
C THR A 69 -10.07 -8.45 -2.53
N LEU A 70 -8.87 -8.66 -3.07
CA LEU A 70 -7.67 -7.89 -2.74
C LEU A 70 -7.84 -6.41 -3.10
N LEU A 71 -8.30 -6.09 -4.31
CA LEU A 71 -8.46 -4.71 -4.76
C LEU A 71 -9.53 -3.96 -3.96
N PHE A 72 -10.67 -4.59 -3.68
CA PHE A 72 -11.71 -3.99 -2.84
C PHE A 72 -11.20 -3.72 -1.43
N SER A 73 -10.54 -4.69 -0.79
CA SER A 73 -10.00 -4.53 0.56
C SER A 73 -8.94 -3.44 0.64
N LEU A 74 -8.00 -3.37 -0.30
CA LEU A 74 -6.99 -2.32 -0.39
C LEU A 74 -7.61 -0.94 -0.63
N THR A 75 -8.63 -0.84 -1.50
CA THR A 75 -9.28 0.44 -1.80
C THR A 75 -10.04 0.98 -0.59
N VAL A 76 -10.79 0.12 0.10
CA VAL A 76 -11.54 0.51 1.31
C VAL A 76 -10.59 0.95 2.43
N THR A 77 -9.54 0.19 2.69
CA THR A 77 -8.58 0.51 3.75
C THR A 77 -7.73 1.74 3.45
N SER A 78 -7.44 2.02 2.18
CA SER A 78 -6.57 3.12 1.76
C SER A 78 -7.06 4.50 2.20
N PHE A 79 -8.38 4.70 2.32
CA PHE A 79 -8.95 5.96 2.77
C PHE A 79 -8.58 6.30 4.21
N LEU A 80 -8.56 5.32 5.10
CA LEU A 80 -8.25 5.55 6.52
C LEU A 80 -6.79 5.27 6.89
N SER A 81 -6.08 4.42 6.14
CA SER A 81 -4.74 3.93 6.52
C SER A 81 -3.73 5.04 6.83
N MET A 82 -3.63 6.07 5.98
CA MET A 82 -2.69 7.17 6.22
C MET A 82 -3.08 8.02 7.43
N VAL A 83 -4.38 8.24 7.67
CA VAL A 83 -4.86 9.00 8.82
C VAL A 83 -4.65 8.22 10.12
N VAL A 84 -4.92 6.91 10.08
CA VAL A 84 -4.68 6.00 11.23
C VAL A 84 -3.19 5.95 11.55
N THR A 85 -2.32 5.80 10.57
CA THR A 85 -0.86 5.83 10.77
C THR A 85 -0.41 7.16 11.40
N ARG A 86 -1.00 8.29 11.00
CA ARG A 86 -0.74 9.59 11.62
C ARG A 86 -1.24 9.66 13.05
N PHE A 87 -2.46 9.20 13.31
CA PHE A 87 -3.02 9.11 14.66
C PHE A 87 -2.11 8.30 15.59
N ILE A 88 -1.67 7.11 15.15
CA ILE A 88 -0.78 6.27 15.94
C ILE A 88 0.54 6.98 16.24
N ALA A 89 1.14 7.63 15.24
CA ALA A 89 2.38 8.37 15.43
C ALA A 89 2.23 9.49 16.47
N ASP A 90 1.10 10.20 16.48
CA ASP A 90 0.80 11.23 17.46
C ASP A 90 0.56 10.64 18.87
N MET A 91 -0.16 9.49 18.97
CA MET A 91 -0.36 8.80 20.25
C MET A 91 0.95 8.25 20.82
N LEU A 92 1.83 7.71 19.98
CA LEU A 92 3.17 7.25 20.39
C LEU A 92 4.04 8.43 20.87
N TYR A 93 3.93 9.58 20.22
CA TYR A 93 4.66 10.79 20.60
C TYR A 93 4.16 11.38 21.95
N GLU A 94 2.84 11.32 22.19
CA GLU A 94 2.21 11.78 23.42
C GLU A 94 2.25 10.73 24.55
N GLU A 95 2.86 9.56 24.32
CA GLU A 95 2.95 8.40 25.25
C GLU A 95 1.59 7.83 25.68
N LYS A 96 0.54 8.03 24.85
CA LYS A 96 -0.83 7.54 25.08
C LYS A 96 -1.03 6.15 24.45
N TYR A 97 -0.31 5.16 24.92
CA TYR A 97 -0.31 3.80 24.33
C TYR A 97 -1.66 3.08 24.52
N ASP A 98 -2.42 3.42 25.54
CA ASP A 98 -3.74 2.88 25.87
C ASP A 98 -4.83 3.22 24.84
N MET A 99 -4.63 4.26 24.02
CA MET A 99 -5.56 4.65 22.94
C MET A 99 -5.37 3.87 21.64
N VAL A 100 -4.29 3.12 21.50
CA VAL A 100 -3.92 2.49 20.23
C VAL A 100 -4.81 1.28 19.92
N LEU A 101 -4.92 0.30 20.83
CA LEU A 101 -5.77 -0.88 20.61
C LEU A 101 -7.26 -0.56 20.42
N PRO A 102 -7.88 0.32 21.24
CA PRO A 102 -9.26 0.73 20.99
C PRO A 102 -9.46 1.35 19.61
N SER A 103 -8.52 2.20 19.16
CA SER A 103 -8.60 2.81 17.82
C SER A 103 -8.47 1.79 16.68
N PHE A 104 -7.68 0.72 16.89
CA PHE A 104 -7.57 -0.39 15.94
C PHE A 104 -8.93 -1.05 15.72
N TRP A 105 -9.62 -1.43 16.79
CA TRP A 105 -10.94 -2.06 16.67
C TRP A 105 -12.00 -1.08 16.14
N GLY A 106 -11.93 0.19 16.52
CA GLY A 106 -12.83 1.22 16.02
C GLY A 106 -12.67 1.47 14.52
N SER A 107 -11.43 1.58 14.02
CA SER A 107 -11.15 1.76 12.60
C SER A 107 -11.48 0.52 11.78
N THR A 108 -11.13 -0.67 12.28
CA THR A 108 -11.47 -1.95 11.68
C THR A 108 -12.99 -2.11 11.54
N GLY A 109 -13.74 -1.80 12.60
CA GLY A 109 -15.22 -1.88 12.55
C GLY A 109 -15.83 -0.99 11.48
N ILE A 110 -15.36 0.25 11.35
CA ILE A 110 -15.84 1.17 10.29
C ILE A 110 -15.49 0.64 8.89
N MET A 111 -14.26 0.17 8.69
CA MET A 111 -13.82 -0.38 7.40
C MET A 111 -14.60 -1.65 7.02
N LEU A 112 -14.82 -2.56 7.97
CA LEU A 112 -15.58 -3.79 7.75
C LEU A 112 -17.04 -3.50 7.42
N VAL A 113 -17.69 -2.60 8.14
CA VAL A 113 -19.10 -2.27 7.88
C VAL A 113 -19.24 -1.56 6.54
N ALA A 114 -18.49 -0.49 6.31
CA ALA A 114 -18.59 0.28 5.08
C ALA A 114 -18.16 -0.55 3.85
N GLY A 115 -17.02 -1.21 3.95
CA GLY A 115 -16.47 -2.02 2.86
C GLY A 115 -17.25 -3.31 2.65
N GLY A 116 -17.68 -3.99 3.72
CA GLY A 116 -18.49 -5.20 3.64
C GLY A 116 -19.84 -4.98 2.99
N ILE A 117 -20.49 -3.83 3.24
CA ILE A 117 -21.74 -3.46 2.53
C ILE A 117 -21.45 -3.25 1.03
N LEU A 118 -20.41 -2.48 0.68
CA LEU A 118 -20.09 -2.21 -0.73
C LEU A 118 -19.69 -3.50 -1.46
N TYR A 119 -18.82 -4.31 -0.86
CA TYR A 119 -18.37 -5.55 -1.48
C TYR A 119 -19.47 -6.61 -1.50
N GLY A 120 -20.30 -6.70 -0.45
CA GLY A 120 -21.47 -7.57 -0.41
C GLY A 120 -22.51 -7.25 -1.50
N ILE A 121 -22.78 -5.97 -1.75
CA ILE A 121 -23.62 -5.55 -2.88
C ILE A 121 -23.01 -6.02 -4.20
N PHE A 122 -21.70 -5.82 -4.43
CA PHE A 122 -21.05 -6.33 -5.62
C PHE A 122 -21.21 -7.85 -5.76
N LEU A 123 -20.99 -8.62 -4.69
CA LEU A 123 -21.09 -10.08 -4.71
C LEU A 123 -22.50 -10.58 -5.04
N ILE A 124 -23.55 -9.92 -4.53
CA ILE A 124 -24.96 -10.26 -4.84
C ILE A 124 -25.23 -10.17 -6.35
N PHE A 125 -24.67 -9.17 -7.03
CA PHE A 125 -24.84 -8.98 -8.46
C PHE A 125 -23.78 -9.67 -9.31
N SER A 126 -22.73 -10.25 -8.71
CA SER A 126 -21.58 -10.81 -9.42
C SER A 126 -21.87 -12.11 -10.18
N GLY A 127 -22.96 -12.80 -9.85
CA GLY A 127 -23.24 -14.13 -10.40
C GLY A 127 -22.36 -15.25 -9.82
N ALA A 128 -21.68 -15.00 -8.71
CA ALA A 128 -20.97 -16.04 -7.95
C ALA A 128 -21.96 -17.03 -7.30
N GLY A 129 -21.52 -18.28 -7.11
CA GLY A 129 -22.21 -19.21 -6.26
C GLY A 129 -22.33 -18.69 -4.82
N LEU A 130 -23.39 -19.07 -4.10
CA LEU A 130 -23.60 -18.58 -2.73
C LEU A 130 -22.37 -18.87 -1.83
N LEU A 131 -21.80 -20.06 -1.93
CA LEU A 131 -20.64 -20.48 -1.14
C LEU A 131 -19.39 -19.64 -1.53
N ASP A 132 -19.13 -19.48 -2.82
CA ASP A 132 -18.00 -18.68 -3.32
C ASP A 132 -18.12 -17.22 -2.89
N GLY A 133 -19.33 -16.66 -2.99
CA GLY A 133 -19.61 -15.29 -2.55
C GLY A 133 -19.37 -15.12 -1.03
N LEU A 134 -19.81 -16.07 -0.22
CA LEU A 134 -19.56 -16.06 1.23
C LEU A 134 -18.06 -16.19 1.56
N LEU A 135 -17.33 -17.07 0.85
CA LEU A 135 -15.89 -17.22 1.02
C LEU A 135 -15.14 -15.93 0.61
N CYS A 136 -15.53 -15.31 -0.49
CA CYS A 136 -14.97 -14.02 -0.91
C CYS A 136 -15.24 -12.91 0.12
N LEU A 137 -16.46 -12.84 0.69
CA LEU A 137 -16.81 -11.86 1.71
C LEU A 137 -16.02 -12.11 3.01
N TRP A 138 -15.85 -13.37 3.39
CA TRP A 138 -15.03 -13.76 4.54
C TRP A 138 -13.57 -13.33 4.33
N LEU A 139 -12.98 -13.68 3.19
CA LEU A 139 -11.62 -13.31 2.82
C LEU A 139 -11.45 -11.77 2.77
N PHE A 140 -12.46 -11.04 2.27
CA PHE A 140 -12.46 -9.58 2.29
C PHE A 140 -12.37 -9.04 3.73
N GLY A 141 -13.10 -9.65 4.66
CA GLY A 141 -13.05 -9.28 6.08
C GLY A 141 -11.66 -9.50 6.66
N GLU A 142 -11.06 -10.66 6.45
CA GLU A 142 -9.71 -11.00 6.93
C GLU A 142 -8.66 -10.03 6.36
N LEU A 143 -8.69 -9.79 5.05
CA LEU A 143 -7.78 -8.85 4.38
C LEU A 143 -7.93 -7.44 4.93
N THR A 144 -9.16 -6.95 5.13
CA THR A 144 -9.42 -5.61 5.67
C THR A 144 -8.82 -5.44 7.06
N VAL A 145 -8.99 -6.44 7.94
CA VAL A 145 -8.40 -6.42 9.29
C VAL A 145 -6.88 -6.48 9.21
N THR A 146 -6.33 -7.34 8.36
CA THR A 146 -4.90 -7.52 8.17
C THR A 146 -4.23 -6.24 7.66
N TRP A 147 -4.78 -5.59 6.60
CA TRP A 147 -4.23 -4.32 6.09
C TRP A 147 -4.26 -3.20 7.14
N ASN A 148 -5.32 -3.16 7.95
CA ASN A 148 -5.39 -2.22 9.05
C ASN A 148 -4.33 -2.55 10.13
N ALA A 149 -4.21 -3.82 10.55
CA ALA A 149 -3.19 -4.27 11.51
C ALA A 149 -1.77 -3.94 11.04
N MET A 150 -1.47 -4.17 9.75
CA MET A 150 -0.19 -3.80 9.15
C MET A 150 0.09 -2.30 9.22
N SER A 151 -0.92 -1.43 9.11
CA SER A 151 -0.75 0.02 9.26
C SER A 151 -0.29 0.38 10.68
N TYR A 152 -0.80 -0.31 11.70
CA TYR A 152 -0.37 -0.18 13.10
C TYR A 152 1.03 -0.74 13.35
N LEU A 153 1.31 -1.95 12.87
CA LEU A 153 2.63 -2.58 12.99
C LEU A 153 3.74 -1.81 12.24
N THR A 154 3.40 -1.24 11.09
CA THR A 154 4.32 -0.38 10.33
C THR A 154 4.67 0.90 11.10
N ALA A 155 3.72 1.48 11.84
CA ALA A 155 3.98 2.66 12.67
C ALA A 155 4.98 2.37 13.82
N ILE A 156 4.99 1.12 14.33
CA ILE A 156 5.97 0.63 15.32
C ILE A 156 7.25 0.15 14.63
N LYS A 157 7.23 0.01 13.31
CA LYS A 157 8.34 -0.50 12.49
C LYS A 157 8.67 -1.98 12.73
N ASP A 158 7.69 -2.81 13.10
CA ASP A 158 7.86 -4.27 13.22
C ASP A 158 7.65 -4.99 11.88
N TYR A 159 8.54 -4.74 10.95
CA TYR A 159 8.50 -5.37 9.62
C TYR A 159 8.89 -6.85 9.65
N ARG A 160 9.62 -7.30 10.68
CA ARG A 160 9.94 -8.73 10.85
C ARG A 160 8.69 -9.53 11.20
N GLY A 161 7.88 -9.03 12.12
CA GLY A 161 6.62 -9.65 12.49
C GLY A 161 5.70 -9.78 11.27
N ILE A 162 5.53 -8.70 10.50
CA ILE A 162 4.74 -8.69 9.26
C ILE A 162 5.29 -9.71 8.23
N MET A 163 6.59 -9.78 8.02
CA MET A 163 7.18 -10.72 7.06
C MET A 163 6.97 -12.18 7.50
N LEU A 164 7.11 -12.48 8.79
CA LEU A 164 6.91 -13.82 9.32
C LEU A 164 5.45 -14.25 9.24
N SER A 165 4.49 -13.36 9.53
CA SER A 165 3.07 -13.64 9.41
C SER A 165 2.67 -13.95 7.96
N PHE A 166 3.19 -13.20 6.99
CA PHE A 166 3.01 -13.49 5.56
C PHE A 166 3.61 -14.84 5.15
N THR A 167 4.83 -15.12 5.60
CA THR A 167 5.48 -16.41 5.28
C THR A 167 4.68 -17.59 5.85
N ALA A 168 4.20 -17.46 7.09
CA ALA A 168 3.34 -18.47 7.70
C ALA A 168 2.04 -18.63 6.91
N ALA A 169 1.41 -17.53 6.48
CA ALA A 169 0.20 -17.55 5.67
C ALA A 169 0.38 -18.36 4.38
N ILE A 170 1.47 -18.13 3.66
CA ILE A 170 1.77 -18.85 2.42
C ILE A 170 1.95 -20.34 2.66
N VAL A 171 2.79 -20.71 3.62
CA VAL A 171 3.05 -22.12 3.94
C VAL A 171 1.74 -22.84 4.30
N ILE A 172 0.92 -22.22 5.14
CA ILE A 172 -0.36 -22.78 5.57
C ILE A 172 -1.36 -22.85 4.41
N THR A 173 -1.42 -21.83 3.54
CA THR A 173 -2.25 -21.85 2.33
C THR A 173 -1.90 -23.05 1.45
N PHE A 174 -0.62 -23.33 1.21
CA PHE A 174 -0.21 -24.46 0.35
C PHE A 174 -0.50 -25.80 1.02
N ILE A 175 -0.25 -25.95 2.32
CA ILE A 175 -0.53 -27.18 3.03
C ILE A 175 -2.05 -27.45 3.07
N SER A 176 -2.84 -26.46 3.48
CA SER A 176 -4.30 -26.61 3.56
C SER A 176 -4.93 -26.81 2.16
N GLY A 177 -4.46 -26.08 1.14
CA GLY A 177 -4.92 -26.26 -0.23
C GLY A 177 -4.66 -27.66 -0.76
N TRP A 178 -3.45 -28.19 -0.54
CA TRP A 178 -3.12 -29.54 -0.92
C TRP A 178 -4.02 -30.58 -0.20
N VAL A 179 -4.21 -30.44 1.10
CA VAL A 179 -5.06 -31.34 1.90
C VAL A 179 -6.51 -31.30 1.42
N LEU A 180 -7.10 -30.09 1.23
CA LEU A 180 -8.48 -29.92 0.81
C LEU A 180 -8.74 -30.53 -0.59
N LEU A 181 -7.79 -30.36 -1.52
CA LEU A 181 -7.85 -30.96 -2.85
C LEU A 181 -7.77 -32.50 -2.79
N MET A 182 -6.93 -33.06 -1.90
CA MET A 182 -6.85 -34.51 -1.69
C MET A 182 -8.14 -35.09 -1.07
N LEU A 183 -8.89 -34.28 -0.32
CA LEU A 183 -10.22 -34.66 0.21
C LEU A 183 -11.32 -34.60 -0.86
N GLY A 184 -11.00 -34.20 -2.11
CA GLY A 184 -11.94 -34.18 -3.22
C GLY A 184 -12.87 -32.97 -3.24
N ILE A 185 -12.55 -31.89 -2.51
CA ILE A 185 -13.31 -30.65 -2.55
C ILE A 185 -13.05 -29.97 -3.92
N PRO A 186 -14.08 -29.35 -4.56
CA PRO A 186 -13.90 -28.69 -5.84
C PRO A 186 -12.80 -27.61 -5.78
N HIS A 187 -12.06 -27.42 -6.88
CA HIS A 187 -10.82 -26.63 -6.90
C HIS A 187 -10.99 -25.18 -6.45
N VAL A 188 -12.10 -24.51 -6.85
CA VAL A 188 -12.31 -23.09 -6.53
C VAL A 188 -12.52 -22.92 -5.03
N GLU A 189 -13.45 -23.69 -4.46
CA GLU A 189 -13.79 -23.63 -3.04
C GLU A 189 -12.62 -24.09 -2.16
N ALA A 190 -11.95 -25.20 -2.53
CA ALA A 190 -10.79 -25.71 -1.80
C ALA A 190 -9.67 -24.67 -1.69
N LEU A 191 -9.36 -24.00 -2.79
CA LEU A 191 -8.28 -23.02 -2.82
C LEU A 191 -8.68 -21.66 -2.24
N LEU A 192 -9.95 -21.24 -2.38
CA LEU A 192 -10.46 -20.06 -1.65
C LEU A 192 -10.42 -20.27 -0.12
N ILE A 193 -10.87 -21.45 0.35
CA ILE A 193 -10.78 -21.82 1.79
C ILE A 193 -9.31 -21.83 2.22
N ALA A 194 -8.42 -22.40 1.42
CA ALA A 194 -7.00 -22.45 1.75
C ALA A 194 -6.38 -21.05 1.88
N VAL A 195 -6.72 -20.14 0.98
CA VAL A 195 -6.28 -18.74 1.03
C VAL A 195 -6.86 -18.05 2.25
N ALA A 196 -8.14 -18.24 2.56
CA ALA A 196 -8.76 -17.71 3.78
C ALA A 196 -8.09 -18.25 5.05
N VAL A 197 -7.84 -19.56 5.15
CA VAL A 197 -7.10 -20.13 6.29
C VAL A 197 -5.72 -19.50 6.44
N GLY A 198 -4.99 -19.31 5.35
CA GLY A 198 -3.68 -18.66 5.37
C GLY A 198 -3.75 -17.21 5.85
N TYR A 199 -4.64 -16.38 5.29
CA TYR A 199 -4.83 -14.99 5.74
C TYR A 199 -5.42 -14.92 7.15
N GLY A 200 -6.27 -15.87 7.56
CA GLY A 200 -6.76 -15.98 8.93
C GLY A 200 -5.62 -16.18 9.94
N VAL A 201 -4.64 -17.03 9.61
CA VAL A 201 -3.43 -17.20 10.45
C VAL A 201 -2.60 -15.92 10.49
N MET A 202 -2.43 -15.24 9.36
CA MET A 202 -1.74 -13.95 9.30
C MET A 202 -2.44 -12.91 10.18
N LEU A 203 -3.76 -12.80 10.07
CA LEU A 203 -4.59 -11.91 10.88
C LEU A 203 -4.40 -12.17 12.37
N LEU A 204 -4.50 -13.42 12.78
CA LEU A 204 -4.31 -13.81 14.18
C LEU A 204 -2.91 -13.46 14.68
N TRP A 205 -1.89 -13.72 13.88
CA TRP A 205 -0.50 -13.38 14.20
C TRP A 205 -0.31 -11.87 14.38
N ASP A 206 -0.78 -11.08 13.41
CA ASP A 206 -0.65 -9.62 13.44
C ASP A 206 -1.42 -9.00 14.61
N VAL A 207 -2.61 -9.50 14.93
CA VAL A 207 -3.40 -9.07 16.09
C VAL A 207 -2.69 -9.45 17.40
N ILE A 208 -2.13 -10.65 17.52
CA ILE A 208 -1.36 -11.06 18.71
C ILE A 208 -0.17 -10.12 18.90
N LEU A 209 0.56 -9.77 17.84
CA LEU A 209 1.66 -8.80 17.91
C LEU A 209 1.18 -7.45 18.43
N LEU A 210 0.04 -6.93 17.95
CA LEU A 210 -0.52 -5.67 18.44
C LEU A 210 -0.81 -5.72 19.95
N TYR A 211 -1.39 -6.82 20.43
CA TYR A 211 -1.64 -6.99 21.87
C TYR A 211 -0.37 -7.15 22.71
N GLN A 212 0.74 -7.61 22.13
CA GLN A 212 2.03 -7.66 22.80
C GLN A 212 2.69 -6.27 22.91
N TYR A 213 2.47 -5.40 21.92
CA TYR A 213 3.08 -4.08 21.90
C TYR A 213 2.28 -3.02 22.66
N PHE A 214 0.97 -3.17 22.74
CA PHE A 214 0.11 -2.12 23.29
C PHE A 214 -0.74 -2.63 24.46
N PRO A 215 -0.85 -1.81 25.54
CA PRO A 215 -1.73 -2.14 26.64
C PRO A 215 -3.21 -2.07 26.23
N GLN A 216 -4.04 -2.84 26.91
CA GLN A 216 -5.48 -2.77 26.71
C GLN A 216 -6.01 -1.45 27.28
N GLY A 217 -6.70 -0.68 26.45
CA GLY A 217 -7.40 0.53 26.85
C GLY A 217 -8.91 0.37 26.71
N GLU A 218 -9.66 0.96 27.60
CA GLU A 218 -11.14 0.87 27.58
C GLU A 218 -11.82 1.97 26.76
N LYS A 219 -11.12 3.09 26.48
CA LYS A 219 -11.71 4.30 25.90
C LYS A 219 -10.98 4.72 24.62
N GLY A 220 -11.69 5.46 23.77
CA GLY A 220 -11.06 6.12 22.62
C GLY A 220 -11.15 5.37 21.29
N ALA A 221 -11.98 4.32 21.18
CA ALA A 221 -12.12 3.52 19.96
C ALA A 221 -12.35 4.34 18.67
N PHE A 222 -13.11 5.44 18.77
CA PHE A 222 -13.41 6.31 17.64
C PHE A 222 -12.71 7.68 17.70
N LEU A 223 -11.71 7.84 18.56
CA LEU A 223 -10.98 9.10 18.73
C LEU A 223 -10.25 9.51 17.43
N PHE A 224 -9.74 8.54 16.67
CA PHE A 224 -9.05 8.76 15.40
C PHE A 224 -9.91 9.51 14.37
N LEU A 225 -11.23 9.48 14.47
CA LEU A 225 -12.14 10.22 13.57
C LEU A 225 -11.94 11.75 13.66
N ARG A 226 -11.39 12.26 14.76
CA ARG A 226 -10.98 13.68 14.87
C ARG A 226 -9.79 13.97 13.93
N TRP A 227 -8.89 13.02 13.79
CA TRP A 227 -7.76 13.13 12.83
C TRP A 227 -8.25 13.08 11.39
N VAL A 228 -9.33 12.36 11.09
CA VAL A 228 -9.95 12.41 9.75
C VAL A 228 -10.41 13.84 9.41
N ASP A 229 -11.10 14.54 10.34
CA ASP A 229 -11.51 15.93 10.12
C ASP A 229 -10.31 16.89 9.97
N GLN A 230 -9.25 16.65 10.73
CA GLN A 230 -8.06 17.49 10.72
C GLN A 230 -7.18 17.23 9.50
N PHE A 231 -7.04 15.97 9.10
CA PHE A 231 -6.15 15.52 8.04
C PHE A 231 -6.92 14.90 6.85
N LEU A 232 -8.09 15.46 6.53
CA LEU A 232 -8.89 15.00 5.39
C LEU A 232 -8.11 14.92 4.06
N PRO A 233 -7.19 15.87 3.75
CA PRO A 233 -6.32 15.74 2.58
C PRO A 233 -5.50 14.46 2.58
N LEU A 234 -5.07 13.99 3.74
CA LEU A 234 -4.27 12.77 3.87
C LEU A 234 -5.11 11.51 3.58
N ALA A 235 -6.38 11.49 4.03
CA ALA A 235 -7.32 10.41 3.72
C ALA A 235 -7.52 10.25 2.21
N PHE A 236 -7.79 11.37 1.52
CA PHE A 236 -7.96 11.35 0.06
C PHE A 236 -6.65 11.08 -0.69
N THR A 237 -5.50 11.47 -0.16
CA THR A 237 -4.19 11.13 -0.75
C THR A 237 -4.01 9.62 -0.82
N GLY A 238 -4.29 8.89 0.28
CA GLY A 238 -4.22 7.43 0.30
C GLY A 238 -5.16 6.78 -0.72
N LEU A 239 -6.41 7.24 -0.77
CA LEU A 239 -7.40 6.74 -1.72
C LEU A 239 -6.98 7.00 -3.18
N PHE A 240 -6.53 8.21 -3.50
CA PHE A 240 -6.16 8.58 -4.87
C PHE A 240 -4.91 7.88 -5.36
N ILE A 241 -3.93 7.59 -4.51
CA ILE A 241 -2.79 6.75 -4.86
C ILE A 241 -3.25 5.35 -5.26
N ASN A 242 -4.17 4.74 -4.50
CA ASN A 242 -4.73 3.43 -4.82
C ASN A 242 -5.53 3.44 -6.13
N ILE A 243 -6.43 4.42 -6.30
CA ILE A 243 -7.19 4.58 -7.55
C ILE A 243 -6.23 4.75 -8.73
N GLY A 244 -5.25 5.65 -8.64
CA GLY A 244 -4.28 5.87 -9.72
C GLY A 244 -3.49 4.62 -10.09
N LEU A 245 -3.15 3.80 -9.08
CA LEU A 245 -2.36 2.59 -9.29
C LEU A 245 -3.16 1.46 -9.95
N PHE A 246 -4.46 1.33 -9.65
CA PHE A 246 -5.26 0.19 -10.08
C PHE A 246 -6.35 0.53 -11.13
N ALA A 247 -6.67 1.82 -11.34
CA ALA A 247 -7.73 2.20 -12.27
C ALA A 247 -7.50 1.70 -13.70
N HIS A 248 -6.24 1.66 -14.17
CA HIS A 248 -5.95 1.18 -15.51
C HIS A 248 -6.29 -0.32 -15.68
N LEU A 249 -6.14 -1.15 -14.64
CA LEU A 249 -6.55 -2.56 -14.66
C LEU A 249 -8.07 -2.66 -14.77
N VAL A 250 -8.78 -1.96 -13.87
CA VAL A 250 -10.26 -1.99 -13.82
C VAL A 250 -10.88 -1.49 -15.13
N ILE A 251 -10.31 -0.45 -15.74
CA ILE A 251 -10.80 0.08 -17.04
C ILE A 251 -10.56 -0.95 -18.15
N MET A 252 -9.45 -1.66 -18.15
CA MET A 252 -9.19 -2.73 -19.13
C MET A 252 -10.13 -3.94 -18.95
N TRP A 253 -10.63 -4.20 -17.74
CA TRP A 253 -11.63 -5.26 -17.51
C TRP A 253 -13.01 -4.93 -18.11
N VAL A 254 -13.31 -3.67 -18.35
CA VAL A 254 -14.55 -3.23 -19.01
C VAL A 254 -14.30 -2.91 -20.50
N GLY A 255 -13.03 -2.87 -20.91
CA GLY A 255 -12.59 -2.50 -22.26
C GLY A 255 -12.53 -3.67 -23.25
N PRO A 256 -11.99 -3.43 -24.47
CA PRO A 256 -11.91 -4.42 -25.54
C PRO A 256 -10.99 -5.63 -25.29
N LEU A 257 -10.20 -5.62 -24.20
CA LEU A 257 -9.37 -6.76 -23.77
C LEU A 257 -10.06 -7.65 -22.75
N GLN A 258 -11.32 -7.34 -22.43
CA GLN A 258 -12.12 -8.08 -21.46
C GLN A 258 -12.23 -9.55 -21.84
N VAL A 259 -12.00 -10.41 -20.87
CA VAL A 259 -12.31 -11.84 -20.90
C VAL A 259 -13.32 -12.08 -19.78
N GLN A 260 -14.54 -12.47 -20.15
CA GLN A 260 -15.56 -12.82 -19.18
C GLN A 260 -15.30 -14.22 -18.63
N VAL A 261 -15.22 -14.33 -17.32
CA VAL A 261 -15.02 -15.59 -16.62
C VAL A 261 -16.37 -16.12 -16.11
N GLN A 262 -17.02 -15.36 -15.20
CA GLN A 262 -18.34 -15.72 -14.69
C GLN A 262 -19.06 -14.47 -14.17
N GLY A 263 -20.24 -14.20 -14.70
CA GLY A 263 -21.07 -13.07 -14.26
C GLY A 263 -20.34 -11.73 -14.38
N LEU A 264 -20.13 -11.02 -13.26
CA LEU A 264 -19.37 -9.78 -13.21
C LEU A 264 -17.86 -10.00 -12.98
N PHE A 265 -17.41 -11.25 -12.75
CA PHE A 265 -16.01 -11.56 -12.69
C PHE A 265 -15.42 -11.58 -14.09
N VAL A 266 -14.68 -10.54 -14.39
CA VAL A 266 -14.04 -10.30 -15.68
C VAL A 266 -12.56 -9.98 -15.44
N GLY A 267 -11.72 -10.24 -16.41
CA GLY A 267 -10.29 -9.91 -16.36
C GLY A 267 -9.80 -9.45 -17.73
N ALA A 268 -8.58 -8.98 -17.80
CA ALA A 268 -7.89 -8.64 -19.02
C ALA A 268 -6.47 -9.27 -19.02
N PRO A 269 -6.34 -10.60 -19.14
CA PRO A 269 -5.05 -11.29 -18.96
C PRO A 269 -3.93 -10.72 -19.83
N TYR A 270 -4.25 -10.28 -21.06
CA TYR A 270 -3.29 -9.64 -21.95
C TYR A 270 -2.67 -8.36 -21.39
N HIS A 271 -3.36 -7.69 -20.44
CA HIS A 271 -2.89 -6.48 -19.78
C HIS A 271 -2.48 -6.74 -18.32
N ASP A 272 -3.23 -7.57 -17.60
CA ASP A 272 -3.05 -7.81 -16.17
C ASP A 272 -1.73 -8.54 -15.86
N VAL A 273 -1.38 -9.56 -16.66
CA VAL A 273 -0.15 -10.33 -16.47
C VAL A 273 1.10 -9.47 -16.73
N PRO A 274 1.22 -8.73 -17.85
CA PRO A 274 2.29 -7.76 -18.03
C PRO A 274 2.35 -6.71 -16.93
N ALA A 275 1.21 -6.21 -16.46
CA ALA A 275 1.16 -5.23 -15.38
C ALA A 275 1.72 -5.79 -14.07
N LEU A 276 1.36 -7.02 -13.70
CA LEU A 276 1.87 -7.70 -12.51
C LEU A 276 3.39 -7.84 -12.53
N VAL A 277 3.94 -8.26 -13.67
CA VAL A 277 5.40 -8.42 -13.83
C VAL A 277 6.10 -7.08 -13.85
N ALA A 278 5.57 -6.09 -14.58
CA ALA A 278 6.12 -4.74 -14.64
C ALA A 278 6.12 -4.04 -13.28
N PHE A 279 5.09 -4.28 -12.46
CA PHE A 279 4.99 -3.74 -11.11
C PHE A 279 6.17 -4.13 -10.21
N LEU A 280 6.78 -5.31 -10.43
CA LEU A 280 7.98 -5.73 -9.68
C LEU A 280 9.17 -4.77 -9.85
N THR A 281 9.22 -3.98 -10.89
CA THR A 281 10.32 -3.02 -11.11
C THR A 281 10.39 -1.92 -10.05
N ILE A 282 9.27 -1.62 -9.35
CA ILE A 282 9.24 -0.62 -8.29
C ILE A 282 10.02 -1.03 -7.04
N LEU A 283 10.30 -2.33 -6.87
CA LEU A 283 10.98 -2.87 -5.67
C LEU A 283 12.31 -2.17 -5.42
N VAL A 284 13.07 -1.88 -6.49
CA VAL A 284 14.37 -1.21 -6.39
C VAL A 284 14.23 0.16 -5.75
N THR A 285 13.26 0.97 -6.20
CA THR A 285 13.01 2.28 -5.61
C THR A 285 12.47 2.18 -4.19
N THR A 286 11.58 1.23 -3.90
CA THR A 286 11.04 1.05 -2.55
C THR A 286 12.14 0.75 -1.53
N VAL A 287 13.03 -0.19 -1.85
CA VAL A 287 14.19 -0.53 -0.99
C VAL A 287 15.14 0.67 -0.86
N ASN A 288 15.47 1.30 -1.98
CA ASN A 288 16.38 2.44 -1.98
C ASN A 288 15.82 3.62 -1.17
N PHE A 289 14.51 3.90 -1.29
CA PHE A 289 13.86 4.97 -0.54
C PHE A 289 14.02 4.79 0.97
N VAL A 290 13.74 3.59 1.49
CA VAL A 290 13.86 3.33 2.93
C VAL A 290 15.30 3.52 3.41
N VAL A 291 16.28 2.99 2.65
CA VAL A 291 17.70 3.14 2.99
C VAL A 291 18.12 4.62 2.91
N SER A 292 17.80 5.28 1.82
CA SER A 292 18.17 6.67 1.53
C SER A 292 17.58 7.65 2.54
N VAL A 293 16.29 7.55 2.79
CA VAL A 293 15.58 8.46 3.72
C VAL A 293 16.01 8.24 5.16
N GLU A 294 16.03 6.99 5.64
CA GLU A 294 16.37 6.71 7.05
C GLU A 294 17.85 6.95 7.38
N MET A 295 18.77 6.68 6.43
CA MET A 295 20.22 6.78 6.70
C MET A 295 20.77 8.17 6.42
N ASN A 296 20.37 8.81 5.33
CA ASN A 296 21.01 10.02 4.85
C ASN A 296 20.16 11.28 5.06
N PHE A 297 18.86 11.22 4.73
CA PHE A 297 17.99 12.38 4.79
C PHE A 297 17.49 12.66 6.23
N TYR A 298 16.95 11.65 6.92
CA TYR A 298 16.31 11.83 8.23
C TYR A 298 17.22 12.48 9.29
N PRO A 299 18.52 12.14 9.42
CA PRO A 299 19.40 12.83 10.37
C PRO A 299 19.54 14.33 10.10
N LYS A 300 19.62 14.74 8.82
CA LYS A 300 19.68 16.15 8.43
C LYS A 300 18.37 16.87 8.64
N TYR A 301 17.26 16.21 8.30
CA TYR A 301 15.91 16.68 8.58
C TYR A 301 15.71 16.92 10.10
N LYS A 302 16.05 15.95 10.94
CA LYS A 302 15.95 16.07 12.39
C LYS A 302 16.81 17.22 12.93
N ASN A 303 18.03 17.37 12.46
CA ASN A 303 18.91 18.46 12.86
C ASN A 303 18.32 19.83 12.52
N TYR A 304 17.82 20.00 11.28
CA TYR A 304 17.19 21.26 10.87
C TYR A 304 15.98 21.62 11.73
N TYR A 305 15.07 20.67 11.97
CA TYR A 305 13.87 20.93 12.79
C TYR A 305 14.19 21.11 14.28
N SER A 306 15.21 20.44 14.83
CA SER A 306 15.62 20.66 16.22
C SER A 306 16.18 22.08 16.41
N LEU A 307 17.03 22.57 15.52
CA LEU A 307 17.54 23.93 15.56
C LEU A 307 16.41 24.98 15.44
N PHE A 308 15.39 24.68 14.65
CA PHE A 308 14.22 25.55 14.48
C PHE A 308 13.37 25.64 15.76
N ASN A 309 13.22 24.54 16.49
CA ASN A 309 12.42 24.44 17.70
C ASN A 309 13.18 24.86 18.96
N ASP A 310 14.51 24.61 19.03
CA ASP A 310 15.35 24.71 20.24
C ASP A 310 16.22 25.99 20.26
N LYS A 311 15.78 27.09 19.66
CA LYS A 311 16.46 28.40 19.67
C LYS A 311 17.83 28.42 18.97
N GLY A 312 17.98 27.72 17.85
CA GLY A 312 19.19 27.83 16.99
C GLY A 312 19.39 29.26 16.47
N ALA A 313 20.64 29.68 16.23
CA ALA A 313 20.93 30.92 15.56
C ALA A 313 20.44 30.87 14.10
N VAL A 314 20.01 32.02 13.55
CA VAL A 314 19.48 32.07 12.17
C VAL A 314 20.49 31.53 11.14
N GLY A 315 21.79 31.78 11.37
CA GLY A 315 22.87 31.25 10.52
C GLY A 315 22.93 29.70 10.54
N ASP A 316 22.82 29.10 11.72
CA ASP A 316 22.86 27.64 11.90
C ASP A 316 21.64 26.97 11.27
N ILE A 317 20.46 27.58 11.41
CA ILE A 317 19.20 27.10 10.80
C ILE A 317 19.32 27.16 9.27
N THR A 318 19.84 28.23 8.72
CA THR A 318 20.01 28.38 7.27
C THR A 318 20.99 27.37 6.71
N GLN A 319 22.16 27.20 7.37
CA GLN A 319 23.15 26.21 6.96
C GLN A 319 22.60 24.78 7.06
N ALA A 320 21.92 24.42 8.15
CA ALA A 320 21.31 23.11 8.30
C ALA A 320 20.24 22.84 7.25
N GLY A 321 19.45 23.86 6.86
CA GLY A 321 18.48 23.81 5.78
C GLY A 321 19.14 23.54 4.41
N GLU A 322 20.19 24.25 4.08
CA GLU A 322 20.96 24.04 2.84
C GLU A 322 21.56 22.64 2.76
N GLU A 323 22.18 22.18 3.87
CA GLU A 323 22.71 20.80 3.97
C GLU A 323 21.62 19.75 3.78
N MET A 324 20.48 19.92 4.41
CA MET A 324 19.33 19.00 4.29
C MET A 324 18.83 18.94 2.84
N LEU A 325 18.63 20.10 2.17
CA LEU A 325 18.17 20.17 0.81
C LEU A 325 19.21 19.63 -0.20
N LYS A 326 20.50 19.84 0.05
CA LYS A 326 21.58 19.25 -0.74
C LYS A 326 21.53 17.71 -0.69
N VAL A 327 21.40 17.13 0.50
CA VAL A 327 21.26 15.68 0.67
C VAL A 327 19.99 15.18 -0.03
N LEU A 328 18.85 15.86 0.15
CA LEU A 328 17.58 15.51 -0.51
C LEU A 328 17.75 15.43 -2.03
N ASN A 329 18.34 16.45 -2.65
CA ASN A 329 18.56 16.51 -4.11
C ASN A 329 19.48 15.40 -4.61
N VAL A 330 20.55 15.08 -3.85
CA VAL A 330 21.47 13.99 -4.19
C VAL A 330 20.77 12.65 -4.13
N GLU A 331 20.04 12.38 -3.05
CA GLU A 331 19.33 11.11 -2.85
C GLU A 331 18.20 10.89 -3.86
N LEU A 332 17.46 11.95 -4.21
CA LEU A 332 16.44 11.88 -5.27
C LEU A 332 17.06 11.56 -6.64
N LYS A 333 18.18 12.20 -7.00
CA LYS A 333 18.88 11.90 -8.25
C LYS A 333 19.36 10.44 -8.29
N TYR A 334 19.95 9.95 -7.22
CA TYR A 334 20.39 8.55 -7.13
C TYR A 334 19.22 7.57 -7.19
N THR A 335 18.10 7.89 -6.55
CA THR A 335 16.88 7.07 -6.60
C THR A 335 16.33 7.01 -8.03
N ALA A 336 16.23 8.15 -8.72
CA ALA A 336 15.79 8.21 -10.11
C ALA A 336 16.72 7.45 -11.05
N LEU A 337 18.05 7.59 -10.90
CA LEU A 337 19.04 6.88 -11.71
C LEU A 337 18.98 5.36 -11.48
N LYS A 338 18.86 4.90 -10.24
CA LYS A 338 18.74 3.47 -9.91
C LYS A 338 17.44 2.89 -10.49
N GLN A 339 16.34 3.64 -10.42
CA GLN A 339 15.08 3.20 -11.01
C GLN A 339 15.15 3.16 -12.54
N LEU A 340 15.78 4.16 -13.17
CA LEU A 340 15.99 4.16 -14.61
C LEU A 340 16.79 2.93 -15.04
N LEU A 341 17.88 2.62 -14.35
CA LEU A 341 18.70 1.43 -14.61
C LEU A 341 17.87 0.14 -14.41
N ALA A 342 17.11 0.03 -13.32
CA ALA A 342 16.27 -1.12 -13.05
C ALA A 342 15.20 -1.31 -14.13
N THR A 343 14.57 -0.23 -14.57
CA THR A 343 13.59 -0.25 -15.65
C THR A 343 14.22 -0.67 -16.99
N ALA A 344 15.39 -0.13 -17.32
CA ALA A 344 16.12 -0.50 -18.54
C ALA A 344 16.54 -1.98 -18.52
N LEU A 345 17.05 -2.47 -17.39
CA LEU A 345 17.37 -3.90 -17.21
C LEU A 345 16.14 -4.78 -17.30
N ALA A 346 15.02 -4.39 -16.67
CA ALA A 346 13.77 -5.14 -16.74
C ALA A 346 13.25 -5.24 -18.18
N ILE A 347 13.30 -4.17 -18.95
CA ILE A 347 12.88 -4.17 -20.37
C ILE A 347 13.82 -5.02 -21.21
N SER A 348 15.15 -4.93 -21.02
CA SER A 348 16.14 -5.63 -21.84
C SER A 348 16.21 -7.14 -21.53
N LEU A 349 16.19 -7.49 -20.24
CA LEU A 349 16.31 -8.89 -19.80
C LEU A 349 14.93 -9.55 -19.63
N GLY A 350 13.91 -8.75 -19.30
CA GLY A 350 12.56 -9.25 -19.05
C GLY A 350 11.95 -9.90 -20.29
N GLY A 351 12.13 -9.33 -21.48
CA GLY A 351 11.67 -9.93 -22.74
C GLY A 351 12.26 -11.33 -22.93
N LEU A 352 13.58 -11.47 -22.75
CA LEU A 352 14.26 -12.76 -22.85
C LEU A 352 13.80 -13.78 -21.79
N LEU A 353 13.60 -13.32 -20.53
CA LEU A 353 13.18 -14.20 -19.45
C LEU A 353 11.73 -14.65 -19.59
N LEU A 354 10.84 -13.79 -20.10
CA LEU A 354 9.41 -14.06 -20.25
C LEU A 354 9.12 -15.08 -21.37
N GLU A 355 10.02 -15.25 -22.34
CA GLU A 355 9.95 -16.33 -23.34
C GLU A 355 10.08 -17.72 -22.69
N TYR A 356 10.86 -17.85 -21.62
CA TYR A 356 11.09 -19.12 -20.91
C TYR A 356 10.07 -19.41 -19.81
N VAL A 357 9.33 -18.41 -19.35
CA VAL A 357 8.32 -18.57 -18.29
C VAL A 357 6.96 -18.88 -18.93
N PRO A 358 6.25 -19.94 -18.52
CA PRO A 358 4.99 -20.37 -19.16
C PRO A 358 3.80 -19.44 -18.76
N LEU A 359 3.95 -18.14 -18.92
CA LEU A 359 2.90 -17.13 -18.69
C LEU A 359 2.09 -16.79 -19.95
N GLY A 360 2.41 -17.42 -21.09
CA GLY A 360 1.69 -17.22 -22.35
C GLY A 360 1.91 -15.85 -22.98
N PHE A 361 3.10 -15.25 -22.80
CA PHE A 361 3.44 -13.96 -23.40
C PHE A 361 3.41 -14.03 -24.92
N ASN A 362 2.87 -13.00 -25.54
CA ASN A 362 2.88 -12.73 -26.96
C ASN A 362 3.38 -11.31 -27.24
N ASP A 363 3.59 -10.94 -28.50
CA ASP A 363 4.13 -9.63 -28.90
C ASP A 363 3.35 -8.43 -28.31
N LEU A 364 2.01 -8.57 -28.20
CA LEU A 364 1.17 -7.53 -27.62
C LEU A 364 1.42 -7.37 -26.13
N MET A 365 1.51 -8.49 -25.40
CA MET A 365 1.80 -8.51 -23.96
C MET A 365 3.20 -7.98 -23.67
N GLU A 366 4.17 -8.30 -24.53
CA GLU A 366 5.53 -7.76 -24.43
C GLU A 366 5.54 -6.23 -24.63
N GLY A 367 4.79 -5.73 -25.59
CA GLY A 367 4.60 -4.29 -25.79
C GLY A 367 4.02 -3.60 -24.55
N TYR A 368 2.99 -4.19 -23.94
CA TYR A 368 2.43 -3.69 -22.68
C TYR A 368 3.44 -3.76 -21.53
N PHE A 369 4.15 -4.87 -21.40
CA PHE A 369 5.18 -5.02 -20.35
C PHE A 369 6.23 -3.91 -20.44
N ARG A 370 6.79 -3.65 -21.62
CA ARG A 370 7.78 -2.59 -21.84
C ARG A 370 7.23 -1.21 -21.47
N THR A 371 6.02 -0.89 -21.93
CA THR A 371 5.37 0.38 -21.65
C THR A 371 5.04 0.56 -20.16
N LEU A 372 4.52 -0.48 -19.52
CA LEU A 372 4.17 -0.48 -18.11
C LEU A 372 5.42 -0.46 -17.22
N CYS A 373 6.54 -1.09 -17.59
CA CYS A 373 7.80 -0.94 -16.87
C CYS A 373 8.24 0.52 -16.77
N VAL A 374 8.12 1.30 -17.86
CA VAL A 374 8.41 2.73 -17.84
C VAL A 374 7.40 3.47 -16.96
N GLY A 375 6.10 3.15 -17.09
CA GLY A 375 5.03 3.75 -16.28
C GLY A 375 5.24 3.52 -14.78
N TYR A 376 5.49 2.29 -14.36
CA TYR A 376 5.78 1.95 -12.95
C TYR A 376 7.10 2.54 -12.47
N GLY A 377 8.12 2.62 -13.33
CA GLY A 377 9.37 3.30 -12.99
C GLY A 377 9.18 4.77 -12.67
N ILE A 378 8.41 5.50 -13.48
CA ILE A 378 8.06 6.90 -13.25
C ILE A 378 7.18 7.03 -12.00
N TYR A 379 6.17 6.17 -11.84
CA TYR A 379 5.33 6.12 -10.66
C TYR A 379 6.15 5.95 -9.37
N ALA A 380 7.12 5.05 -9.34
CA ALA A 380 7.94 4.78 -8.16
C ALA A 380 8.73 6.02 -7.71
N VAL A 381 9.32 6.77 -8.65
CA VAL A 381 10.01 8.02 -8.34
C VAL A 381 9.03 9.09 -7.90
N ALA A 382 7.88 9.23 -8.56
CA ALA A 382 6.83 10.18 -8.20
C ALA A 382 6.28 9.92 -6.80
N ASN A 383 6.04 8.64 -6.46
CA ASN A 383 5.60 8.23 -5.12
C ASN A 383 6.64 8.53 -4.05
N THR A 384 7.94 8.37 -4.36
CA THR A 384 9.03 8.81 -3.47
C THR A 384 8.95 10.31 -3.17
N ILE A 385 8.70 11.13 -4.20
CA ILE A 385 8.53 12.58 -4.05
C ILE A 385 7.29 12.90 -3.22
N LEU A 386 6.18 12.20 -3.44
CA LEU A 386 4.96 12.34 -2.63
C LEU A 386 5.25 12.06 -1.15
N LEU A 387 5.96 10.98 -0.83
CA LEU A 387 6.31 10.65 0.54
C LEU A 387 7.19 11.74 1.18
N LEU A 388 8.08 12.37 0.42
CA LEU A 388 8.85 13.53 0.89
C LEU A 388 7.97 14.77 1.14
N LEU A 389 6.97 15.03 0.30
CA LEU A 389 5.97 16.08 0.59
C LEU A 389 5.23 15.82 1.91
N LEU A 390 4.91 14.54 2.19
CA LEU A 390 4.32 14.14 3.46
C LEU A 390 5.28 14.30 4.64
N TYR A 391 6.59 14.03 4.47
CA TYR A 391 7.61 14.34 5.47
C TYR A 391 7.65 15.84 5.81
N PHE A 392 7.53 16.70 4.82
CA PHE A 392 7.44 18.15 5.01
C PHE A 392 6.05 18.65 5.43
N THR A 393 5.10 17.74 5.67
CA THR A 393 3.71 18.06 6.07
C THR A 393 2.90 18.85 5.04
N ASP A 394 3.31 18.82 3.75
CA ASP A 394 2.55 19.44 2.66
C ASP A 394 1.39 18.55 2.19
N TYR A 395 0.40 18.37 3.04
CA TYR A 395 -0.77 17.53 2.75
C TYR A 395 -1.59 18.02 1.55
N LYS A 396 -1.63 19.34 1.30
CA LYS A 396 -2.34 19.91 0.15
C LYS A 396 -1.62 19.62 -1.16
N GLY A 397 -0.29 19.73 -1.16
CA GLY A 397 0.53 19.37 -2.31
C GLY A 397 0.46 17.88 -2.62
N ALA A 398 0.52 17.04 -1.59
CA ALA A 398 0.36 15.60 -1.72
C ALA A 398 -1.02 15.21 -2.27
N LEU A 399 -2.10 15.86 -1.80
CA LEU A 399 -3.46 15.66 -2.31
C LEU A 399 -3.57 16.07 -3.79
N ALA A 400 -3.02 17.22 -4.17
CA ALA A 400 -3.06 17.67 -5.56
C ALA A 400 -2.31 16.71 -6.49
N ALA A 401 -1.10 16.26 -6.10
CA ALA A 401 -0.31 15.32 -6.89
C ALA A 401 -1.01 13.96 -7.03
N SER A 402 -1.52 13.38 -5.93
CA SER A 402 -2.23 12.11 -5.95
C SER A 402 -3.58 12.19 -6.69
N GLY A 403 -4.31 13.30 -6.56
CA GLY A 403 -5.55 13.54 -7.29
C GLY A 403 -5.33 13.64 -8.80
N CYS A 404 -4.27 14.33 -9.22
CA CYS A 404 -3.88 14.38 -10.63
C CYS A 404 -3.39 13.02 -11.15
N PHE A 405 -2.75 12.21 -10.30
CA PHE A 405 -2.40 10.83 -10.65
C PHE A 405 -3.65 9.98 -10.90
N ALA A 406 -4.59 9.97 -9.96
CA ALA A 406 -5.83 9.21 -10.10
C ALA A 406 -6.63 9.67 -11.33
N GLY A 407 -6.89 10.98 -11.43
CA GLY A 407 -7.62 11.56 -12.55
C GLY A 407 -6.91 11.37 -13.89
N GLY A 408 -5.58 11.56 -13.92
CA GLY A 408 -4.76 11.35 -15.11
C GLY A 408 -4.76 9.89 -15.56
N THR A 409 -4.56 8.94 -14.66
CA THR A 409 -4.61 7.49 -15.01
C THR A 409 -5.97 7.12 -15.56
N VAL A 410 -7.06 7.51 -14.90
CA VAL A 410 -8.42 7.24 -15.40
C VAL A 410 -8.63 7.87 -16.79
N LEU A 411 -8.37 9.17 -16.91
CA LEU A 411 -8.62 9.92 -18.14
C LEU A 411 -7.81 9.36 -19.32
N PHE A 412 -6.48 9.21 -19.16
CA PHE A 412 -5.63 8.77 -20.25
C PHE A 412 -5.81 7.28 -20.59
N THR A 413 -6.20 6.45 -19.61
CA THR A 413 -6.56 5.06 -19.90
C THR A 413 -7.85 4.99 -20.70
N VAL A 414 -8.88 5.77 -20.35
CA VAL A 414 -10.12 5.85 -21.14
C VAL A 414 -9.83 6.39 -22.55
N ILE A 415 -9.01 7.45 -22.66
CA ILE A 415 -8.59 7.98 -23.96
C ILE A 415 -7.86 6.92 -24.79
N SER A 416 -6.99 6.11 -24.18
CA SER A 416 -6.26 5.07 -24.89
C SER A 416 -7.18 4.02 -25.54
N LEU A 417 -8.38 3.78 -25.03
CA LEU A 417 -9.35 2.86 -25.60
C LEU A 417 -9.87 3.28 -26.99
N PHE A 418 -9.75 4.55 -27.34
CA PHE A 418 -10.11 5.06 -28.67
C PHE A 418 -9.00 4.88 -29.71
N PHE A 419 -7.82 4.41 -29.30
CA PHE A 419 -6.69 4.12 -30.18
C PHE A 419 -6.55 2.62 -30.42
N PRO A 420 -5.70 2.20 -31.39
CA PRO A 420 -5.38 0.78 -31.59
C PRO A 420 -4.88 0.10 -30.30
N ARG A 421 -5.18 -1.19 -30.14
CA ARG A 421 -4.89 -1.97 -28.90
C ARG A 421 -3.45 -1.86 -28.42
N VAL A 422 -2.49 -1.66 -29.33
CA VAL A 422 -1.06 -1.49 -28.99
C VAL A 422 -0.80 -0.33 -28.02
N TYR A 423 -1.67 0.68 -27.98
CA TYR A 423 -1.50 1.88 -27.15
C TYR A 423 -2.13 1.80 -25.75
N TYR A 424 -2.80 0.72 -25.39
CA TYR A 424 -3.56 0.66 -24.11
C TYR A 424 -2.68 0.78 -22.86
N GLY A 425 -1.41 0.36 -22.90
CA GLY A 425 -0.46 0.58 -21.80
C GLY A 425 -0.06 2.03 -21.56
N PHE A 426 -0.25 2.93 -22.55
CA PHE A 426 0.15 4.34 -22.43
C PHE A 426 -0.72 5.16 -21.48
N GLY A 427 -1.94 4.72 -21.18
CA GLY A 427 -2.82 5.42 -20.25
C GLY A 427 -2.20 5.55 -18.86
N PHE A 428 -1.69 4.46 -18.30
CA PHE A 428 -0.99 4.45 -17.02
C PHE A 428 0.35 5.20 -17.08
N LEU A 429 1.11 5.04 -18.16
CA LEU A 429 2.38 5.75 -18.38
C LEU A 429 2.19 7.28 -18.32
N THR A 430 1.21 7.79 -19.06
CA THR A 430 0.95 9.25 -19.10
C THR A 430 0.41 9.75 -17.76
N GLY A 431 -0.48 9.00 -17.09
CA GLY A 431 -0.94 9.30 -15.74
C GLY A 431 0.22 9.38 -14.73
N SER A 432 1.16 8.44 -14.79
CA SER A 432 2.37 8.44 -13.95
C SER A 432 3.31 9.61 -14.27
N ALA A 433 3.43 10.00 -15.54
CA ALA A 433 4.23 11.16 -15.95
C ALA A 433 3.63 12.47 -15.41
N VAL A 434 2.32 12.65 -15.49
CA VAL A 434 1.62 13.81 -14.89
C VAL A 434 1.82 13.83 -13.37
N PHE A 435 1.71 12.69 -12.71
CA PHE A 435 1.99 12.57 -11.27
C PHE A 435 3.40 13.04 -10.92
N PHE A 436 4.40 12.53 -11.64
CA PHE A 436 5.80 12.91 -11.45
C PHE A 436 6.02 14.42 -11.62
N LEU A 437 5.52 15.00 -12.70
CA LEU A 437 5.69 16.41 -12.97
C LEU A 437 5.08 17.30 -11.88
N ILE A 438 3.86 16.99 -11.45
CA ILE A 438 3.16 17.78 -10.43
C ILE A 438 3.83 17.61 -9.06
N ALA A 439 4.19 16.39 -8.69
CA ALA A 439 4.87 16.11 -7.43
C ALA A 439 6.25 16.80 -7.37
N ALA A 440 7.04 16.71 -8.45
CA ALA A 440 8.37 17.33 -8.55
C ALA A 440 8.29 18.87 -8.52
N PHE A 441 7.39 19.46 -9.30
CA PHE A 441 7.16 20.90 -9.28
C PHE A 441 6.73 21.39 -7.89
N ARG A 442 5.82 20.66 -7.25
CA ARG A 442 5.35 21.01 -5.90
C ARG A 442 6.46 20.90 -4.86
N LEU A 443 7.28 19.85 -4.91
CA LEU A 443 8.41 19.69 -3.99
C LEU A 443 9.43 20.84 -4.15
N ASP A 444 9.80 21.18 -5.38
CA ASP A 444 10.72 22.29 -5.66
C ASP A 444 10.16 23.64 -5.15
N TYR A 445 8.89 23.91 -5.43
CA TYR A 445 8.22 25.12 -4.96
C TYR A 445 8.16 25.20 -3.43
N TYR A 446 7.84 24.08 -2.77
CA TYR A 446 7.69 24.01 -1.31
C TYR A 446 9.04 24.14 -0.59
N THR A 447 10.06 23.43 -1.07
CA THR A 447 11.40 23.44 -0.45
C THR A 447 12.10 24.77 -0.57
N LYS A 448 11.91 25.51 -1.66
CA LYS A 448 12.41 26.90 -1.81
C LYS A 448 11.80 27.89 -0.80
N ARG A 449 10.64 27.56 -0.23
CA ARG A 449 9.90 28.41 0.73
C ARG A 449 9.72 27.74 2.08
N LEU A 450 10.54 26.75 2.38
CA LEU A 450 10.39 25.91 3.58
C LEU A 450 10.30 26.70 4.89
N PRO A 451 11.17 27.72 5.15
CA PRO A 451 11.06 28.54 6.37
C PRO A 451 9.69 29.22 6.53
N TYR A 452 9.17 29.74 5.42
CA TYR A 452 7.84 30.37 5.42
C TYR A 452 6.74 29.36 5.79
N TYR A 453 6.76 28.17 5.22
CA TYR A 453 5.75 27.15 5.51
C TYR A 453 5.83 26.63 6.94
N ILE A 454 7.03 26.47 7.49
CA ILE A 454 7.21 26.04 8.88
C ILE A 454 6.63 27.08 9.84
N LEU A 455 6.92 28.36 9.64
CA LEU A 455 6.45 29.44 10.49
C LEU A 455 4.94 29.71 10.33
N SER A 456 4.42 29.63 9.10
CA SER A 456 3.00 29.93 8.82
C SER A 456 2.02 28.85 9.31
N VAL A 457 2.48 27.63 9.52
CA VAL A 457 1.65 26.49 9.96
C VAL A 457 1.63 26.35 11.49
N GLN A 458 2.54 27.01 12.20
CA GLN A 458 2.52 26.99 13.67
C GLN A 458 1.28 27.76 14.19
N PRO A 459 0.26 27.07 14.74
CA PRO A 459 -0.92 27.77 15.24
C PRO A 459 -0.57 28.48 16.55
N VAL A 460 -0.85 29.78 16.61
CA VAL A 460 -0.74 30.57 17.86
C VAL A 460 -1.70 30.02 18.95
N VAL A 461 -2.79 29.39 18.51
CA VAL A 461 -3.74 28.67 19.37
C VAL A 461 -4.15 27.38 18.63
N ALA A 462 -3.93 26.24 19.25
CA ALA A 462 -4.37 24.95 18.71
C ALA A 462 -5.92 24.87 18.73
N ARG A 463 -6.57 25.29 17.65
CA ARG A 463 -8.01 25.09 17.46
C ARG A 463 -8.27 23.68 16.97
N GLU A 464 -8.87 22.85 17.79
CA GLU A 464 -9.39 21.55 17.37
C GLU A 464 -10.52 21.74 16.34
N LYS A 465 -10.31 21.25 15.12
CA LYS A 465 -11.39 21.19 14.12
C LYS A 465 -12.37 20.08 14.51
N ARG A 466 -13.56 20.46 14.95
CA ARG A 466 -14.67 19.53 15.18
C ARG A 466 -15.57 19.51 13.94
N GLY A 467 -15.36 18.54 13.05
CA GLY A 467 -16.13 18.35 11.84
C GLY A 467 -17.20 17.25 11.96
N LYS A 468 -17.65 16.74 10.81
CA LYS A 468 -18.68 15.69 10.74
C LYS A 468 -18.18 14.35 11.31
N PHE A 469 -16.94 13.98 11.06
CA PHE A 469 -16.35 12.74 11.55
C PHE A 469 -16.14 12.76 13.07
N SER A 470 -15.75 13.89 13.65
CA SER A 470 -15.66 14.06 15.11
C SER A 470 -17.02 13.89 15.78
N ARG A 471 -18.10 14.40 15.16
CA ARG A 471 -19.47 14.22 15.68
C ARG A 471 -19.90 12.76 15.61
N LEU A 472 -19.61 12.08 14.51
CA LEU A 472 -19.86 10.66 14.34
C LEU A 472 -19.10 9.84 15.40
N GLY A 473 -17.82 10.14 15.62
CA GLY A 473 -17.00 9.48 16.63
C GLY A 473 -17.57 9.64 18.04
N PHE A 474 -18.00 10.85 18.39
CA PHE A 474 -18.66 11.10 19.68
C PHE A 474 -19.97 10.32 19.85
N PHE A 475 -20.79 10.26 18.79
CA PHE A 475 -22.04 9.50 18.80
C PHE A 475 -21.79 8.01 18.99
N LEU A 476 -20.83 7.43 18.24
CA LEU A 476 -20.46 6.01 18.33
C LEU A 476 -19.87 5.68 19.71
N SER A 477 -18.98 6.50 20.24
CA SER A 477 -18.42 6.31 21.60
C SER A 477 -19.50 6.29 22.68
N LYS A 478 -20.44 7.23 22.62
CA LYS A 478 -21.55 7.29 23.57
C LYS A 478 -22.48 6.09 23.49
N LYS A 479 -22.68 5.54 22.27
CA LYS A 479 -23.49 4.33 22.08
C LYS A 479 -22.80 3.09 22.66
N LEU A 480 -21.49 3.00 22.48
CA LEU A 480 -20.67 1.89 22.98
C LEU A 480 -20.63 1.89 24.51
N GLU A 481 -20.44 3.05 25.16
CA GLU A 481 -20.47 3.20 26.62
C GLU A 481 -21.83 2.81 27.21
N ARG A 482 -22.94 3.12 26.53
CA ARG A 482 -24.29 2.71 26.95
C ARG A 482 -24.50 1.22 26.85
N SER A 483 -23.98 0.56 25.80
CA SER A 483 -24.06 -0.90 25.63
C SER A 483 -23.28 -1.62 26.73
N GLN A 484 -22.05 -1.17 27.02
CA GLN A 484 -21.22 -1.75 28.09
C GLN A 484 -21.83 -1.59 29.50
N ASN A 485 -22.51 -0.47 29.75
CA ASN A 485 -23.20 -0.26 31.03
C ASN A 485 -24.49 -1.08 31.14
N SER A 486 -25.15 -1.42 30.02
CA SER A 486 -26.33 -2.28 30.03
C SER A 486 -26.00 -3.79 30.18
N GLU A 487 -24.77 -4.21 29.87
CA GLU A 487 -24.30 -5.58 30.07
C GLU A 487 -23.74 -5.83 31.49
N LYS A 488 -23.49 -4.78 32.25
CA LYS A 488 -23.02 -4.84 33.66
C LYS A 488 -24.16 -4.82 34.69
N ILE A 489 -25.41 -4.68 34.25
CA ILE A 489 -26.64 -4.76 35.06
C ILE A 489 -27.33 -6.09 34.79
#